data_d7ad2f152a50d47e586317c22171e981
#
_entry.id   d7ad2f152a50d47e586317c22171e981
#
_cell.length_a   1.000
_cell.length_b   1.000
_cell.length_c   1.000
_cell.angle_alpha   90.00
_cell.angle_beta   90.00
_cell.angle_gamma   90.00
#
_symmetry.space_group_name_H-M   'P 1'
#
loop_
_entity.id
_entity.type
_entity.pdbx_description
1 polymer ?
#
loop_
_entity_poly.entity_id
_entity_poly.type
_entity_poly.pdbx_seq_one_letter_code
_entity_poly.pdbx_strand_id
1 'polypeptide(L)'
;MKKQNKFMTFILSMILALTLVLPGNAVTAKADGQGDMAVHFIDVGQGLAILVQSGGENLLYDGGNRAHADEVVQYLKNQQVETINYMISSHYDEDHLGGLVKCLDTFEVEHVLGSDYVHTSDLFNTFMNTATAHAIIV
;
A
#
# COMPACT_ATOMS: atom_id res chain seq x y z
N MET A 1 -3.35 44.22 50.61
CA MET A 1 -4.25 43.67 49.59
C MET A 1 -3.68 43.66 48.14
N LYS A 2 -2.53 44.28 47.83
CA LYS A 2 -1.99 44.31 46.44
C LYS A 2 -1.10 43.10 46.00
N LYS A 3 -0.63 42.26 46.95
CA LYS A 3 0.24 41.13 46.62
C LYS A 3 -0.51 39.88 46.13
N GLN A 4 -1.74 39.67 46.57
CA GLN A 4 -2.55 38.51 46.16
C GLN A 4 -2.99 38.57 44.67
N ASN A 5 -3.26 39.75 44.14
CA ASN A 5 -3.71 39.93 42.77
C ASN A 5 -2.64 39.61 41.74
N LYS A 6 -1.35 39.89 42.07
CA LYS A 6 -0.25 39.56 41.13
C LYS A 6 0.02 38.08 41.01
N PHE A 7 -0.11 37.33 42.11
CA PHE A 7 0.07 35.86 42.10
C PHE A 7 -1.08 35.18 41.33
N MET A 8 -2.31 35.64 41.54
CA MET A 8 -3.46 35.12 40.84
C MET A 8 -3.44 35.45 39.32
N THR A 9 -2.92 36.62 38.93
CA THR A 9 -2.72 36.98 37.53
C THR A 9 -1.61 36.12 36.88
N PHE A 10 -0.55 35.81 37.62
CA PHE A 10 0.52 34.93 37.13
C PHE A 10 0.05 33.51 36.92
N ILE A 11 -0.73 32.94 37.84
CA ILE A 11 -1.32 31.61 37.70
C ILE A 11 -2.31 31.57 36.53
N LEU A 12 -3.16 32.60 36.36
CA LEU A 12 -4.11 32.66 35.27
C LEU A 12 -3.42 32.75 33.88
N SER A 13 -2.30 33.52 33.80
CA SER A 13 -1.51 33.61 32.57
C SER A 13 -0.76 32.30 32.26
N MET A 14 -0.32 31.56 33.28
CA MET A 14 0.35 30.29 33.12
C MET A 14 -0.63 29.18 32.70
N ILE A 15 -1.88 29.20 33.19
CA ILE A 15 -2.94 28.29 32.75
C ILE A 15 -3.34 28.59 31.29
N LEU A 16 -3.42 29.88 30.92
CA LEU A 16 -3.73 30.26 29.53
C LEU A 16 -2.60 29.90 28.55
N ALA A 17 -1.33 29.95 28.98
CA ALA A 17 -0.21 29.51 28.16
C ALA A 17 -0.12 27.99 28.02
N LEU A 18 -0.59 27.24 29.04
CA LEU A 18 -0.60 25.78 29.01
C LEU A 18 -1.71 25.21 28.10
N THR A 19 -2.79 25.94 27.90
CA THR A 19 -3.86 25.53 26.98
C THR A 19 -3.52 25.76 25.51
N LEU A 20 -2.46 26.54 25.20
CA LEU A 20 -1.99 26.77 23.83
C LEU A 20 -0.97 25.72 23.34
N VAL A 21 -0.54 24.78 24.22
CA VAL A 21 0.40 23.71 23.90
C VAL A 21 -0.28 22.33 23.99
N LEU A 22 -1.59 22.26 23.77
CA LEU A 22 -2.15 20.98 23.40
C LEU A 22 -1.66 20.68 21.98
N PRO A 23 -0.98 19.53 21.74
CA PRO A 23 -0.76 19.10 20.39
C PRO A 23 -2.15 19.02 19.76
N GLY A 24 -2.43 19.94 18.84
CA GLY A 24 -3.60 19.80 18.01
C GLY A 24 -3.51 18.39 17.43
N ASN A 25 -4.48 17.54 17.76
CA ASN A 25 -4.70 16.36 16.96
C ASN A 25 -4.83 16.92 15.55
N ALA A 26 -3.78 16.73 14.74
CA ALA A 26 -3.92 16.91 13.33
C ALA A 26 -5.03 15.93 12.95
N VAL A 27 -6.25 16.46 12.81
CA VAL A 27 -7.29 15.76 12.09
C VAL A 27 -6.74 15.72 10.68
N THR A 28 -5.95 14.68 10.40
CA THR A 28 -5.76 14.27 9.03
C THR A 28 -7.17 13.96 8.57
N ALA A 29 -7.79 14.91 7.86
CA ALA A 29 -8.94 14.60 7.05
C ALA A 29 -8.42 13.50 6.11
N LYS A 30 -8.76 12.25 6.43
CA LYS A 30 -8.73 11.19 5.46
C LYS A 30 -9.74 11.69 4.42
N ALA A 31 -9.26 12.08 3.25
CA ALA A 31 -10.15 12.38 2.15
C ALA A 31 -11.05 11.15 2.05
N ASP A 32 -12.34 11.34 2.28
CA ASP A 32 -13.31 10.29 2.05
C ASP A 32 -13.15 9.91 0.59
N GLY A 33 -12.59 8.72 0.34
CA GLY A 33 -12.10 8.27 -0.96
C GLY A 33 -13.19 8.05 -2.01
N GLN A 34 -14.05 9.01 -2.18
CA GLN A 34 -14.99 9.07 -3.28
C GLN A 34 -14.42 10.02 -4.35
N GLY A 35 -13.44 9.55 -5.10
CA GLY A 35 -13.02 10.23 -6.31
C GLY A 35 -11.53 10.26 -6.63
N ASP A 36 -10.64 10.05 -5.69
CA ASP A 36 -9.21 10.10 -5.99
C ASP A 36 -8.68 8.71 -6.33
N MET A 37 -8.15 8.57 -7.54
CA MET A 37 -7.43 7.40 -8.00
C MET A 37 -5.96 7.77 -8.18
N ALA A 38 -5.07 6.99 -7.58
CA ALA A 38 -3.64 7.08 -7.83
C ALA A 38 -3.17 5.89 -8.66
N VAL A 39 -2.37 6.16 -9.70
CA VAL A 39 -1.73 5.14 -10.54
C VAL A 39 -0.23 5.32 -10.44
N HIS A 40 0.44 4.28 -9.97
CA HIS A 40 1.88 4.26 -9.72
C HIS A 40 2.56 3.35 -10.73
N PHE A 41 3.43 3.88 -11.55
CA PHE A 41 4.32 3.10 -12.41
C PHE A 41 5.61 2.84 -11.63
N ILE A 42 5.82 1.59 -11.22
CA ILE A 42 6.96 1.20 -10.39
C ILE A 42 8.13 0.91 -11.34
N ASP A 43 9.28 1.55 -11.08
CA ASP A 43 10.49 1.29 -11.86
C ASP A 43 11.05 -0.09 -11.48
N VAL A 44 10.94 -1.02 -12.40
CA VAL A 44 11.44 -2.40 -12.30
C VAL A 44 12.46 -2.72 -13.40
N GLY A 45 13.03 -1.67 -14.02
CA GLY A 45 13.91 -1.80 -15.16
C GLY A 45 13.16 -2.37 -16.37
N GLN A 46 13.52 -3.57 -16.83
CA GLN A 46 12.77 -4.27 -17.85
C GLN A 46 11.55 -4.96 -17.24
N GLY A 47 10.38 -4.77 -17.86
CA GLY A 47 9.13 -5.36 -17.42
C GLY A 47 8.08 -4.32 -17.03
N LEU A 48 7.06 -4.75 -16.30
CA LEU A 48 5.96 -3.88 -15.88
C LEU A 48 5.54 -4.18 -14.43
N ALA A 49 5.31 -3.13 -13.66
CA ALA A 49 4.61 -3.21 -12.38
C ALA A 49 3.82 -1.92 -12.15
N ILE A 50 2.51 -2.02 -11.98
CA ILE A 50 1.63 -0.87 -11.76
C ILE A 50 0.78 -1.13 -10.51
N LEU A 51 0.81 -0.20 -9.57
CA LEU A 51 -0.13 -0.17 -8.45
C LEU A 51 -1.22 0.86 -8.76
N VAL A 52 -2.47 0.48 -8.63
CA VAL A 52 -3.62 1.38 -8.66
C VAL A 52 -4.28 1.37 -7.29
N GLN A 53 -4.48 2.56 -6.72
CA GLN A 53 -5.17 2.76 -5.45
C GLN A 53 -6.38 3.64 -5.67
N SER A 54 -7.56 3.18 -5.25
CA SER A 54 -8.80 3.96 -5.34
C SER A 54 -9.82 3.48 -4.32
N GLY A 55 -10.49 4.40 -3.64
CA GLY A 55 -11.56 4.08 -2.71
C GLY A 55 -11.14 3.20 -1.51
N GLY A 56 -9.85 3.10 -1.22
CA GLY A 56 -9.29 2.22 -0.20
C GLY A 56 -8.94 0.82 -0.70
N GLU A 57 -9.14 0.54 -1.98
CA GLU A 57 -8.76 -0.72 -2.63
C GLU A 57 -7.43 -0.56 -3.40
N ASN A 58 -6.71 -1.66 -3.52
CA ASN A 58 -5.43 -1.76 -4.20
C ASN A 58 -5.48 -2.82 -5.30
N LEU A 59 -5.05 -2.44 -6.50
CA LEU A 59 -4.87 -3.35 -7.61
C LEU A 59 -3.40 -3.34 -8.02
N LEU A 60 -2.79 -4.52 -8.07
CA LEU A 60 -1.45 -4.69 -8.63
C LEU A 60 -1.55 -5.35 -10.00
N TYR A 61 -1.08 -4.65 -11.03
CA TYR A 61 -1.03 -5.14 -12.40
C TYR A 61 0.42 -5.42 -12.78
N ASP A 62 0.77 -6.68 -12.96
CA ASP A 62 2.13 -7.19 -13.12
C ASP A 62 3.06 -6.87 -11.94
N GLY A 63 4.20 -7.51 -11.86
CA GLY A 63 5.11 -7.38 -10.74
C GLY A 63 6.58 -7.21 -11.13
N GLY A 64 6.87 -7.00 -12.43
CA GLY A 64 8.23 -6.96 -12.91
C GLY A 64 8.94 -8.31 -12.82
N ASN A 65 10.25 -8.28 -13.06
CA ASN A 65 11.05 -9.49 -12.98
C ASN A 65 11.42 -9.84 -11.52
N ARG A 66 11.86 -11.08 -11.31
CA ARG A 66 12.21 -11.61 -10.00
C ARG A 66 13.35 -10.83 -9.32
N ALA A 67 14.26 -10.25 -10.10
CA ALA A 67 15.38 -9.48 -9.56
C ALA A 67 14.95 -8.19 -8.85
N HIS A 68 13.80 -7.62 -9.25
CA HIS A 68 13.21 -6.41 -8.68
C HIS A 68 12.00 -6.67 -7.77
N ALA A 69 11.74 -7.92 -7.40
CA ALA A 69 10.60 -8.29 -6.56
C ALA A 69 10.63 -7.62 -5.18
N ASP A 70 11.82 -7.42 -4.60
CA ASP A 70 11.99 -6.73 -3.31
C ASP A 70 11.65 -5.25 -3.41
N GLU A 71 12.01 -4.59 -4.50
CA GLU A 71 11.71 -3.18 -4.75
C GLU A 71 10.20 -2.99 -4.90
N VAL A 72 9.50 -3.89 -5.60
CA VAL A 72 8.04 -3.84 -5.72
C VAL A 72 7.39 -4.00 -4.35
N VAL A 73 7.76 -5.02 -3.57
CA VAL A 73 7.24 -5.23 -2.21
C VAL A 73 7.49 -4.01 -1.33
N GLN A 74 8.71 -3.45 -1.37
CA GLN A 74 9.04 -2.28 -0.57
C GLN A 74 8.24 -1.05 -1.00
N TYR A 75 8.03 -0.88 -2.32
CA TYR A 75 7.20 0.20 -2.84
C TYR A 75 5.76 0.10 -2.34
N LEU A 76 5.14 -1.08 -2.43
CA LEU A 76 3.79 -1.30 -1.94
C LEU A 76 3.67 -1.01 -0.43
N LYS A 77 4.63 -1.46 0.37
CA LYS A 77 4.68 -1.15 1.82
C LYS A 77 4.77 0.35 2.09
N ASN A 78 5.58 1.08 1.31
CA ASN A 78 5.70 2.53 1.43
C ASN A 78 4.39 3.25 1.05
N GLN A 79 3.58 2.65 0.17
CA GLN A 79 2.23 3.12 -0.17
C GLN A 79 1.16 2.62 0.81
N GLN A 80 1.56 2.01 1.94
CA GLN A 80 0.67 1.52 3.00
C GLN A 80 -0.30 0.43 2.51
N VAL A 81 0.09 -0.35 1.50
CA VAL A 81 -0.68 -1.51 1.06
C VAL A 81 -0.53 -2.62 2.10
N GLU A 82 -1.64 -3.07 2.64
CA GLU A 82 -1.74 -4.24 3.52
C GLU A 82 -2.41 -5.41 2.76
N THR A 83 -3.44 -5.11 1.99
CA THR A 83 -4.18 -6.05 1.16
C THR A 83 -4.13 -5.63 -0.29
N ILE A 84 -3.90 -6.58 -1.18
CA ILE A 84 -4.05 -6.43 -2.63
C ILE A 84 -5.41 -7.04 -2.99
N ASN A 85 -6.42 -6.19 -3.25
CA ASN A 85 -7.77 -6.67 -3.56
C ASN A 85 -7.80 -7.38 -4.92
N TYR A 86 -7.05 -6.86 -5.90
CA TYR A 86 -6.92 -7.48 -7.22
C TYR A 86 -5.45 -7.55 -7.63
N MET A 87 -4.98 -8.75 -7.94
CA MET A 87 -3.69 -8.97 -8.56
C MET A 87 -3.91 -9.48 -9.98
N ILE A 88 -3.34 -8.81 -10.97
CA ILE A 88 -3.51 -9.15 -12.38
C ILE A 88 -2.16 -9.48 -12.99
N SER A 89 -2.06 -10.64 -13.65
CA SER A 89 -0.94 -10.98 -14.52
C SER A 89 -1.39 -10.82 -15.97
N SER A 90 -0.80 -9.87 -16.69
CA SER A 90 -1.12 -9.63 -18.10
C SER A 90 -0.76 -10.83 -18.97
N HIS A 91 0.37 -11.45 -18.68
CA HIS A 91 0.87 -12.68 -19.26
C HIS A 91 1.93 -13.29 -18.33
N TYR A 92 2.51 -14.45 -18.70
CA TYR A 92 3.32 -15.25 -17.78
C TYR A 92 4.83 -15.21 -18.08
N ASP A 93 5.31 -14.19 -18.79
CA ASP A 93 6.72 -13.96 -18.97
C ASP A 93 7.36 -13.44 -17.67
N GLU A 94 8.63 -13.72 -17.48
CA GLU A 94 9.34 -13.51 -16.22
C GLU A 94 9.38 -12.03 -15.79
N ASP A 95 9.48 -11.12 -16.74
CA ASP A 95 9.55 -9.67 -16.51
C ASP A 95 8.18 -9.02 -16.19
N HIS A 96 7.13 -9.82 -16.10
CA HIS A 96 5.78 -9.43 -15.67
C HIS A 96 5.32 -10.24 -14.43
N LEU A 97 5.61 -11.54 -14.45
CA LEU A 97 5.15 -12.49 -13.45
C LEU A 97 6.09 -12.58 -12.23
N GLY A 98 7.39 -12.28 -12.44
CA GLY A 98 8.43 -12.62 -11.46
C GLY A 98 8.23 -12.05 -10.07
N GLY A 99 7.84 -10.79 -9.96
CA GLY A 99 7.61 -10.13 -8.68
C GLY A 99 6.26 -10.47 -8.04
N LEU A 100 5.26 -10.92 -8.81
CA LEU A 100 3.94 -11.26 -8.27
C LEU A 100 4.00 -12.41 -7.27
N VAL A 101 4.88 -13.41 -7.50
CA VAL A 101 5.05 -14.53 -6.56
C VAL A 101 5.46 -14.00 -5.18
N LYS A 102 6.40 -13.06 -5.11
CA LYS A 102 6.83 -12.49 -3.84
C LYS A 102 5.75 -11.62 -3.19
N CYS A 103 4.95 -10.95 -3.99
CA CYS A 103 3.82 -10.19 -3.49
C CYS A 103 2.75 -11.12 -2.88
N LEU A 104 2.46 -12.26 -3.50
CA LEU A 104 1.56 -13.31 -2.95
C LEU A 104 2.06 -13.84 -1.60
N ASP A 105 3.38 -14.00 -1.44
CA ASP A 105 3.97 -14.48 -0.18
C ASP A 105 4.02 -13.38 0.91
N THR A 106 3.82 -12.11 0.55
CA THR A 106 4.05 -10.97 1.45
C THR A 106 2.78 -10.28 1.90
N PHE A 107 1.79 -10.18 1.02
CA PHE A 107 0.54 -9.45 1.25
C PHE A 107 -0.65 -10.41 1.29
N GLU A 108 -1.72 -9.99 1.95
CA GLU A 108 -3.01 -10.60 1.73
C GLU A 108 -3.49 -10.27 0.32
N VAL A 109 -3.90 -11.28 -0.47
CA VAL A 109 -4.39 -11.12 -1.84
C VAL A 109 -5.76 -11.75 -1.95
N GLU A 110 -6.77 -10.97 -2.34
CA GLU A 110 -8.15 -11.46 -2.39
C GLU A 110 -8.45 -12.17 -3.71
N HIS A 111 -8.11 -11.52 -4.82
CA HIS A 111 -8.41 -12.03 -6.16
C HIS A 111 -7.19 -12.00 -7.06
N VAL A 112 -6.96 -13.11 -7.76
CA VAL A 112 -5.92 -13.22 -8.79
C VAL A 112 -6.57 -13.47 -10.13
N LEU A 113 -6.23 -12.61 -11.11
CA LEU A 113 -6.65 -12.73 -12.50
C LEU A 113 -5.42 -12.96 -13.38
N GLY A 114 -5.58 -13.80 -14.38
CA GLY A 114 -4.51 -14.07 -15.34
C GLY A 114 -5.05 -14.36 -16.73
N SER A 115 -4.15 -14.50 -17.69
CA SER A 115 -4.51 -14.92 -19.04
C SER A 115 -5.03 -16.36 -19.06
N ASP A 116 -5.90 -16.66 -20.00
CA ASP A 116 -6.61 -17.95 -20.12
C ASP A 116 -5.79 -19.08 -20.78
N TYR A 117 -4.47 -18.92 -20.90
CA TYR A 117 -3.58 -19.94 -21.44
C TYR A 117 -2.65 -20.51 -20.37
N VAL A 118 -2.19 -21.75 -20.59
CA VAL A 118 -1.23 -22.43 -19.73
C VAL A 118 0.18 -22.17 -20.24
N HIS A 119 1.03 -21.67 -19.35
CA HIS A 119 2.46 -21.53 -19.61
C HIS A 119 3.25 -22.72 -19.02
N THR A 120 4.41 -23.05 -19.60
CA THR A 120 5.18 -24.24 -19.22
C THR A 120 6.37 -23.97 -18.32
N SER A 121 6.59 -22.71 -17.91
CA SER A 121 7.73 -22.35 -17.06
C SER A 121 7.53 -22.79 -15.61
N ASP A 122 8.64 -23.02 -14.90
CA ASP A 122 8.63 -23.29 -13.46
C ASP A 122 8.08 -22.07 -12.68
N LEU A 123 8.30 -20.87 -13.18
CA LEU A 123 7.77 -19.64 -12.59
C LEU A 123 6.24 -19.63 -12.63
N PHE A 124 5.63 -19.97 -13.77
CA PHE A 124 4.18 -20.10 -13.90
C PHE A 124 3.62 -21.13 -12.91
N ASN A 125 4.25 -22.30 -12.83
CA ASN A 125 3.83 -23.34 -11.89
C ASN A 125 3.91 -22.85 -10.43
N THR A 126 4.98 -22.12 -10.09
CA THR A 126 5.15 -21.53 -8.76
C THR A 126 4.06 -20.50 -8.48
N PHE A 127 3.81 -19.58 -9.42
CA PHE A 127 2.76 -18.56 -9.30
C PHE A 127 1.38 -19.19 -9.09
N MET A 128 1.00 -20.16 -9.93
CA MET A 128 -0.30 -20.83 -9.84
C MET A 128 -0.47 -21.57 -8.51
N ASN A 129 0.57 -22.28 -8.04
CA ASN A 129 0.52 -22.97 -6.76
C ASN A 129 0.37 -21.99 -5.59
N THR A 130 1.12 -20.89 -5.60
CA THR A 130 1.05 -19.86 -4.55
C THR A 130 -0.31 -19.15 -4.59
N ALA A 131 -0.77 -18.74 -5.77
CA ALA A 131 -2.05 -18.09 -5.92
C ALA A 131 -3.22 -18.98 -5.44
N THR A 132 -3.23 -20.25 -5.79
CA THR A 132 -4.26 -21.21 -5.36
C THR A 132 -4.28 -21.41 -3.84
N ALA A 133 -3.14 -21.24 -3.18
CA ALA A 133 -3.03 -21.37 -1.73
C ALA A 133 -3.49 -20.14 -0.94
N HIS A 134 -3.45 -18.95 -1.55
CA HIS A 134 -3.61 -17.66 -0.87
C HIS A 134 -4.75 -16.78 -1.39
N ALA A 135 -5.31 -17.05 -2.56
CA ALA A 135 -6.27 -16.16 -3.21
C ALA A 135 -7.38 -16.90 -3.96
N ILE A 136 -8.43 -16.18 -4.33
CA ILE A 136 -9.45 -16.65 -5.27
C ILE A 136 -8.95 -16.39 -6.69
N ILE A 137 -8.78 -17.45 -7.48
CA ILE A 137 -8.43 -17.34 -8.90
C ILE A 137 -9.74 -17.14 -9.70
N VAL A 138 -9.78 -16.09 -10.49
CA VAL A 138 -10.95 -15.69 -11.29
C VAL A 138 -10.65 -15.84 -12.77
#